data_48e488d28671a9fd14255cc182c9ab2c
#
_entry.id   48e488d28671a9fd14255cc182c9ab2c
#
_cell.length_a   1.000
_cell.length_b   1.000
_cell.length_c   1.000
_cell.angle_alpha   90.00
_cell.angle_beta   90.00
_cell.angle_gamma   90.00
#
_symmetry.space_group_name_H-M   'P 1'
#
loop_
_entity.id
_entity.type
_entity.pdbx_description
1 polymer ?
#
loop_
_entity_poly.entity_id
_entity_poly.type
_entity_poly.pdbx_seq_one_letter_code
_entity_poly.pdbx_strand_id
1 'polypeptide(L)'
;MVCLGGGHGLYQTLLSARRSNAADISAIVTVADDGGSSGRLRRELDIIPPGDLRMALAALADDNRVGELWGKTLQHRFGGNGAMAGHAVGNLMIAGLTGVLGDYQAALDAVAELTHSHGRVIPVVPHPLEIEADVSGLDDDPRVMRQVRGQVAVASTPGHVRRVRILPEAPQANPAALEAIRQADLITIGPGSWFSSVLPHTLVPEIVQAISESNALRVVMLNLSAEPGETQGFSAERHVHVLARHAPDLRIDRIVVDAAALPNESERVYVQRAAQALGARAVFADVSIQDDNGQRLMKHDPDKLSSVIVDLYNEYRRA
;
A
#
# COMPACT_ATOMS: atom_id res chain seq x y z
N MET A 1 11.81 -8.15 -6.65
CA MET A 1 11.25 -6.85 -6.22
C MET A 1 10.13 -7.07 -5.24
N VAL A 2 10.09 -6.32 -4.14
CA VAL A 2 9.03 -6.36 -3.14
C VAL A 2 8.27 -5.03 -3.13
N CYS A 3 6.92 -5.08 -3.14
CA CYS A 3 6.05 -3.91 -3.10
C CYS A 3 5.15 -3.99 -1.87
N LEU A 4 5.27 -3.01 -0.94
CA LEU A 4 4.44 -2.93 0.26
C LEU A 4 3.37 -1.85 0.10
N GLY A 5 2.13 -2.17 0.46
CA GLY A 5 1.03 -1.22 0.38
C GLY A 5 -0.35 -1.86 0.45
N GLY A 6 -1.33 -1.17 -0.10
CA GLY A 6 -2.72 -1.61 -0.23
C GLY A 6 -3.48 -0.81 -1.28
N GLY A 7 -4.68 -1.23 -1.60
CA GLY A 7 -5.62 -0.50 -2.44
C GLY A 7 -5.11 -0.14 -3.84
N HIS A 8 -5.57 1.01 -4.32
CA HIS A 8 -5.25 1.50 -5.66
C HIS A 8 -3.79 1.95 -5.82
N GLY A 9 -3.16 2.41 -4.74
CA GLY A 9 -1.75 2.81 -4.76
C GLY A 9 -0.86 1.62 -5.09
N LEU A 10 -0.97 0.55 -4.31
CA LEU A 10 -0.23 -0.69 -4.56
C LEU A 10 -0.55 -1.27 -5.94
N TYR A 11 -1.81 -1.20 -6.39
CA TYR A 11 -2.20 -1.64 -7.73
C TYR A 11 -1.34 -0.98 -8.82
N GLN A 12 -1.12 0.35 -8.74
CA GLN A 12 -0.28 1.06 -9.72
C GLN A 12 1.20 0.67 -9.61
N THR A 13 1.69 0.48 -8.39
CA THR A 13 3.07 0.03 -8.15
C THR A 13 3.32 -1.37 -8.72
N LEU A 14 2.35 -2.29 -8.58
CA LEU A 14 2.47 -3.64 -9.14
C LEU A 14 2.44 -3.65 -10.67
N LEU A 15 1.61 -2.81 -11.29
CA LEU A 15 1.65 -2.62 -12.75
C LEU A 15 3.02 -2.06 -13.19
N SER A 16 3.59 -1.13 -12.42
CA SER A 16 4.92 -0.59 -12.67
C SER A 16 6.01 -1.65 -12.50
N ALA A 17 5.92 -2.49 -11.47
CA ALA A 17 6.85 -3.60 -11.25
C ALA A 17 6.84 -4.61 -12.41
N ARG A 18 5.67 -4.96 -12.94
CA ARG A 18 5.55 -5.82 -14.14
C ARG A 18 6.22 -5.19 -15.35
N ARG A 19 6.08 -3.88 -15.56
CA ARG A 19 6.68 -3.13 -16.69
C ARG A 19 8.19 -2.90 -16.53
N SER A 20 8.72 -3.01 -15.30
CA SER A 20 10.16 -2.90 -15.05
C SER A 20 10.94 -4.17 -15.40
N ASN A 21 10.29 -5.21 -15.90
CA ASN A 21 10.87 -6.54 -16.15
C ASN A 21 11.51 -7.17 -14.90
N ALA A 22 10.96 -6.90 -13.71
CA ALA A 22 11.37 -7.59 -12.49
C ALA A 22 11.09 -9.09 -12.64
N ALA A 23 12.13 -9.92 -12.41
CA ALA A 23 12.03 -11.37 -12.58
C ALA A 23 11.02 -11.99 -11.59
N ASP A 24 11.05 -11.52 -10.34
CA ASP A 24 10.17 -11.95 -9.27
C ASP A 24 9.55 -10.75 -8.59
N ILE A 25 8.22 -10.77 -8.42
CA ILE A 25 7.47 -9.72 -7.75
C ILE A 25 6.74 -10.31 -6.54
N SER A 26 6.94 -9.72 -5.37
CA SER A 26 6.16 -10.04 -4.16
C SER A 26 5.40 -8.81 -3.70
N ALA A 27 4.07 -8.91 -3.64
CA ALA A 27 3.21 -7.88 -3.07
C ALA A 27 2.94 -8.20 -1.60
N ILE A 28 3.48 -7.39 -0.68
CA ILE A 28 3.18 -7.50 0.74
C ILE A 28 2.04 -6.52 1.05
N VAL A 29 0.88 -7.07 1.43
CA VAL A 29 -0.38 -6.32 1.47
C VAL A 29 -0.87 -6.14 2.89
N THR A 30 -1.35 -4.93 3.21
CA THR A 30 -2.04 -4.67 4.49
C THR A 30 -3.33 -5.48 4.61
N VAL A 31 -3.70 -5.81 5.85
CA VAL A 31 -4.87 -6.62 6.19
C VAL A 31 -5.77 -5.92 7.21
N ALA A 32 -5.82 -4.60 7.14
CA ALA A 32 -6.57 -3.75 8.06
C ALA A 32 -7.88 -3.20 7.47
N ASP A 33 -8.25 -3.58 6.22
CA ASP A 33 -9.48 -3.12 5.56
C ASP A 33 -10.72 -3.63 6.30
N ASP A 34 -11.58 -2.71 6.72
CA ASP A 34 -12.87 -2.99 7.38
C ASP A 34 -14.08 -2.46 6.59
N GLY A 35 -13.83 -1.96 5.37
CA GLY A 35 -14.82 -1.33 4.52
C GLY A 35 -15.53 -2.28 3.55
N GLY A 36 -16.68 -1.86 3.07
CA GLY A 36 -17.43 -2.47 1.96
C GLY A 36 -17.57 -3.99 2.03
N SER A 37 -17.19 -4.65 0.94
CA SER A 37 -17.23 -6.12 0.81
C SER A 37 -16.25 -6.83 1.75
N SER A 38 -15.04 -6.30 1.91
CA SER A 38 -14.02 -6.88 2.78
C SER A 38 -14.43 -6.85 4.25
N GLY A 39 -14.90 -5.71 4.72
CA GLY A 39 -15.35 -5.55 6.11
C GLY A 39 -16.57 -6.43 6.44
N ARG A 40 -17.49 -6.64 5.48
CA ARG A 40 -18.59 -7.59 5.68
C ARG A 40 -18.08 -9.02 5.86
N LEU A 41 -17.24 -9.51 4.93
CA LEU A 41 -16.70 -10.86 4.99
C LEU A 41 -15.84 -11.09 6.24
N ARG A 42 -15.00 -10.10 6.59
CA ARG A 42 -14.21 -10.13 7.82
C ARG A 42 -15.09 -10.34 9.06
N ARG A 43 -16.19 -9.61 9.19
CA ARG A 43 -17.10 -9.71 10.35
C ARG A 43 -17.93 -10.98 10.37
N GLU A 44 -18.33 -11.48 9.19
CA GLU A 44 -19.21 -12.66 9.07
C GLU A 44 -18.45 -13.98 9.16
N LEU A 45 -17.20 -14.02 8.67
CA LEU A 45 -16.42 -15.24 8.53
C LEU A 45 -15.14 -15.26 9.40
N ASP A 46 -14.85 -14.18 10.13
CA ASP A 46 -13.62 -14.01 10.94
C ASP A 46 -12.33 -14.29 10.14
N ILE A 47 -12.25 -13.76 8.92
CA ILE A 47 -11.12 -13.94 8.01
C ILE A 47 -10.32 -12.65 7.82
N ILE A 48 -9.11 -12.79 7.28
CA ILE A 48 -8.32 -11.67 6.75
C ILE A 48 -9.14 -10.94 5.67
N PRO A 49 -9.24 -9.60 5.70
CA PRO A 49 -10.00 -8.86 4.70
C PRO A 49 -9.40 -9.03 3.30
N PRO A 50 -10.15 -9.56 2.31
CA PRO A 50 -9.59 -9.95 1.03
C PRO A 50 -9.45 -8.80 0.01
N GLY A 51 -9.94 -7.59 0.28
CA GLY A 51 -10.09 -6.53 -0.71
C GLY A 51 -8.79 -6.09 -1.36
N ASP A 52 -7.80 -5.71 -0.57
CA ASP A 52 -6.50 -5.25 -1.06
C ASP A 52 -5.69 -6.41 -1.66
N LEU A 53 -5.78 -7.60 -1.05
CA LEU A 53 -5.15 -8.82 -1.56
C LEU A 53 -5.71 -9.19 -2.94
N ARG A 54 -7.03 -9.13 -3.13
CA ARG A 54 -7.69 -9.31 -4.43
C ARG A 54 -7.21 -8.27 -5.45
N MET A 55 -7.08 -7.02 -5.04
CA MET A 55 -6.58 -5.96 -5.94
C MET A 55 -5.15 -6.23 -6.38
N ALA A 56 -4.30 -6.69 -5.49
CA ALA A 56 -2.92 -7.08 -5.82
C ALA A 56 -2.88 -8.27 -6.79
N LEU A 57 -3.69 -9.31 -6.56
CA LEU A 57 -3.84 -10.44 -7.49
C LEU A 57 -4.30 -10.00 -8.89
N ALA A 58 -5.27 -9.08 -8.96
CA ALA A 58 -5.74 -8.56 -10.23
C ALA A 58 -4.70 -7.69 -10.95
N ALA A 59 -3.83 -6.97 -10.22
CA ALA A 59 -2.73 -6.19 -10.79
C ALA A 59 -1.61 -7.07 -11.34
N LEU A 60 -1.39 -8.23 -10.72
CA LEU A 60 -0.37 -9.19 -11.12
C LEU A 60 -0.85 -10.21 -12.14
N ALA A 61 -2.15 -10.28 -12.45
CA ALA A 61 -2.70 -11.18 -13.46
C ALA A 61 -2.01 -10.97 -14.82
N ASP A 62 -1.75 -12.05 -15.55
CA ASP A 62 -1.11 -12.01 -16.87
C ASP A 62 -1.91 -11.14 -17.87
N ASP A 63 -1.22 -10.61 -18.87
CA ASP A 63 -1.82 -9.83 -19.98
C ASP A 63 -2.38 -10.72 -21.10
N ASN A 64 -2.24 -12.07 -20.95
CA ASN A 64 -2.88 -12.98 -21.88
C ASN A 64 -4.41 -13.03 -21.66
N ARG A 65 -5.13 -13.64 -22.63
CA ARG A 65 -6.60 -13.72 -22.60
C ARG A 65 -7.16 -14.30 -21.29
N VAL A 66 -6.47 -15.28 -20.69
CA VAL A 66 -6.91 -15.96 -19.46
C VAL A 66 -6.71 -15.02 -18.25
N GLY A 67 -5.51 -14.47 -18.11
CA GLY A 67 -5.22 -13.51 -17.02
C GLY A 67 -6.09 -12.27 -17.10
N GLU A 68 -6.30 -11.71 -18.29
CA GLU A 68 -7.20 -10.56 -18.48
C GLU A 68 -8.66 -10.89 -18.06
N LEU A 69 -9.18 -12.06 -18.46
CA LEU A 69 -10.51 -12.50 -18.06
C LEU A 69 -10.63 -12.63 -16.54
N TRP A 70 -9.69 -13.32 -15.93
CA TRP A 70 -9.73 -13.54 -14.47
C TRP A 70 -9.44 -12.26 -13.69
N GLY A 71 -8.53 -11.42 -14.12
CA GLY A 71 -8.27 -10.12 -13.51
C GLY A 71 -9.53 -9.25 -13.48
N LYS A 72 -10.28 -9.18 -14.59
CA LYS A 72 -11.58 -8.49 -14.66
C LYS A 72 -12.64 -9.18 -13.78
N THR A 73 -12.67 -10.52 -13.77
CA THR A 73 -13.62 -11.29 -12.95
C THR A 73 -13.39 -11.05 -11.46
N LEU A 74 -12.13 -11.08 -10.99
CA LEU A 74 -11.79 -10.77 -9.61
C LEU A 74 -12.31 -9.39 -9.17
N GLN A 75 -12.24 -8.41 -10.06
CA GLN A 75 -12.66 -7.04 -9.78
C GLN A 75 -14.17 -6.82 -9.93
N HIS A 76 -14.88 -7.72 -10.61
CA HIS A 76 -16.30 -7.58 -10.84
C HIS A 76 -17.09 -7.55 -9.52
N ARG A 77 -18.02 -6.59 -9.42
CA ARG A 77 -18.92 -6.48 -8.25
C ARG A 77 -20.34 -6.81 -8.65
N PHE A 78 -20.99 -7.60 -7.79
CA PHE A 78 -22.42 -7.90 -7.99
C PHE A 78 -23.27 -6.63 -7.83
N GLY A 79 -24.18 -6.44 -8.79
CA GLY A 79 -25.20 -5.42 -8.72
C GLY A 79 -26.41 -5.86 -7.87
N GLY A 80 -27.51 -5.07 -7.97
CA GLY A 80 -28.77 -5.35 -7.27
C GLY A 80 -28.81 -4.87 -5.82
N ASN A 81 -29.82 -5.34 -5.07
CA ASN A 81 -30.15 -4.88 -3.72
C ASN A 81 -30.14 -6.02 -2.67
N GLY A 82 -29.78 -7.24 -3.08
CA GLY A 82 -29.72 -8.41 -2.20
C GLY A 82 -28.40 -8.52 -1.41
N ALA A 83 -28.25 -9.61 -0.67
CA ALA A 83 -27.08 -9.90 0.17
C ALA A 83 -25.75 -9.84 -0.62
N MET A 84 -25.78 -10.25 -1.89
CA MET A 84 -24.58 -10.24 -2.75
C MET A 84 -24.19 -8.85 -3.28
N ALA A 85 -25.09 -7.87 -3.19
CA ALA A 85 -24.87 -6.54 -3.75
C ALA A 85 -23.58 -5.88 -3.21
N GLY A 86 -22.73 -5.41 -4.13
CA GLY A 86 -21.46 -4.77 -3.82
C GLY A 86 -20.33 -5.73 -3.42
N HIS A 87 -20.58 -7.04 -3.26
CA HIS A 87 -19.49 -7.99 -3.09
C HIS A 87 -18.68 -8.14 -4.38
N ALA A 88 -17.35 -8.13 -4.25
CA ALA A 88 -16.47 -8.46 -5.35
C ALA A 88 -16.36 -9.98 -5.50
N VAL A 89 -16.41 -10.50 -6.73
CA VAL A 89 -16.28 -11.94 -7.00
C VAL A 89 -15.00 -12.50 -6.38
N GLY A 90 -13.87 -11.84 -6.59
CA GLY A 90 -12.59 -12.30 -6.05
C GLY A 90 -12.52 -12.30 -4.52
N ASN A 91 -13.25 -11.41 -3.83
CA ASN A 91 -13.33 -11.47 -2.37
C ASN A 91 -14.02 -12.76 -1.90
N LEU A 92 -15.11 -13.15 -2.58
CA LEU A 92 -15.84 -14.39 -2.28
C LEU A 92 -15.02 -15.63 -2.65
N MET A 93 -14.27 -15.56 -3.76
CA MET A 93 -13.38 -16.66 -4.17
C MET A 93 -12.28 -16.90 -3.13
N ILE A 94 -11.58 -15.85 -2.69
CA ILE A 94 -10.53 -15.95 -1.67
C ILE A 94 -11.12 -16.51 -0.37
N ALA A 95 -12.27 -15.97 0.09
CA ALA A 95 -12.94 -16.47 1.29
C ALA A 95 -13.35 -17.96 1.17
N GLY A 96 -13.94 -18.34 0.04
CA GLY A 96 -14.34 -19.73 -0.21
C GLY A 96 -13.16 -20.69 -0.28
N LEU A 97 -12.08 -20.31 -1.00
CA LEU A 97 -10.86 -21.12 -1.08
C LEU A 97 -10.17 -21.25 0.28
N THR A 98 -10.15 -20.19 1.10
CA THR A 98 -9.64 -20.26 2.48
C THR A 98 -10.39 -21.31 3.29
N GLY A 99 -11.72 -21.36 3.17
CA GLY A 99 -12.52 -22.39 3.85
C GLY A 99 -12.27 -23.80 3.37
N VAL A 100 -11.99 -23.98 2.07
CA VAL A 100 -11.71 -25.31 1.48
C VAL A 100 -10.29 -25.80 1.80
N LEU A 101 -9.30 -24.91 1.69
CA LEU A 101 -7.88 -25.26 1.84
C LEU A 101 -7.40 -25.17 3.29
N GLY A 102 -8.14 -24.48 4.17
CA GLY A 102 -7.77 -24.27 5.57
C GLY A 102 -6.57 -23.34 5.78
N ASP A 103 -6.06 -22.74 4.71
CA ASP A 103 -4.91 -21.85 4.74
C ASP A 103 -5.13 -20.64 3.81
N TYR A 104 -4.91 -19.46 4.34
CA TYR A 104 -5.16 -18.22 3.61
C TYR A 104 -4.14 -17.97 2.49
N GLN A 105 -2.86 -18.28 2.74
CA GLN A 105 -1.82 -18.12 1.73
C GLN A 105 -2.03 -19.10 0.58
N ALA A 106 -2.40 -20.36 0.88
CA ALA A 106 -2.74 -21.34 -0.14
C ALA A 106 -3.93 -20.89 -1.02
N ALA A 107 -4.92 -20.21 -0.42
CA ALA A 107 -6.03 -19.62 -1.18
C ALA A 107 -5.56 -18.51 -2.13
N LEU A 108 -4.66 -17.64 -1.70
CA LEU A 108 -4.07 -16.58 -2.54
C LEU A 108 -3.22 -17.19 -3.66
N ASP A 109 -2.38 -18.18 -3.34
CA ASP A 109 -1.52 -18.85 -4.31
C ASP A 109 -2.38 -19.59 -5.37
N ALA A 110 -3.49 -20.23 -4.99
CA ALA A 110 -4.43 -20.84 -5.95
C ALA A 110 -5.09 -19.82 -6.89
N VAL A 111 -5.44 -18.63 -6.39
CA VAL A 111 -5.95 -17.56 -7.26
C VAL A 111 -4.84 -17.02 -8.16
N ALA A 112 -3.61 -16.92 -7.68
CA ALA A 112 -2.46 -16.50 -8.46
C ALA A 112 -2.19 -17.47 -9.64
N GLU A 113 -2.27 -18.78 -9.40
CA GLU A 113 -2.18 -19.81 -10.45
C GLU A 113 -3.29 -19.63 -11.49
N LEU A 114 -4.54 -19.42 -11.06
CA LEU A 114 -5.69 -19.24 -11.95
C LEU A 114 -5.54 -18.01 -12.86
N THR A 115 -4.91 -16.94 -12.36
CA THR A 115 -4.67 -15.70 -13.10
C THR A 115 -3.36 -15.70 -13.89
N HIS A 116 -2.57 -16.76 -13.83
CA HIS A 116 -1.20 -16.84 -14.33
C HIS A 116 -0.37 -15.64 -13.82
N SER A 117 -0.43 -15.39 -12.52
CA SER A 117 0.13 -14.21 -11.89
C SER A 117 1.63 -14.04 -12.13
N HIS A 118 2.07 -12.81 -12.42
CA HIS A 118 3.49 -12.43 -12.53
C HIS A 118 4.19 -12.27 -11.18
N GLY A 119 3.55 -12.65 -10.07
CA GLY A 119 4.14 -12.51 -8.76
C GLY A 119 3.28 -13.12 -7.67
N ARG A 120 3.76 -13.05 -6.44
CA ARG A 120 3.10 -13.61 -5.27
C ARG A 120 2.48 -12.51 -4.41
N VAL A 121 1.28 -12.76 -3.90
CA VAL A 121 0.57 -11.85 -2.98
C VAL A 121 0.63 -12.44 -1.57
N ILE A 122 1.13 -11.66 -0.61
CA ILE A 122 1.43 -12.10 0.74
C ILE A 122 0.80 -11.10 1.72
N PRO A 123 -0.07 -11.51 2.65
CA PRO A 123 -0.53 -10.63 3.72
C PRO A 123 0.64 -10.27 4.65
N VAL A 124 0.71 -9.00 5.08
CA VAL A 124 1.81 -8.52 5.94
C VAL A 124 1.91 -9.28 7.26
N VAL A 125 0.77 -9.70 7.80
CA VAL A 125 0.64 -10.57 8.98
C VAL A 125 -0.39 -11.65 8.71
N PRO A 126 -0.34 -12.82 9.41
CA PRO A 126 -1.23 -13.94 9.13
C PRO A 126 -2.62 -13.85 9.79
N HIS A 127 -3.03 -12.69 10.27
CA HIS A 127 -4.32 -12.45 10.93
C HIS A 127 -4.83 -11.04 10.63
N PRO A 128 -6.14 -10.77 10.78
CA PRO A 128 -6.70 -9.44 10.58
C PRO A 128 -6.06 -8.41 11.52
N LEU A 129 -5.78 -7.22 10.99
CA LEU A 129 -5.38 -6.05 11.78
C LEU A 129 -6.55 -5.09 11.92
N GLU A 130 -6.53 -4.30 12.97
CA GLU A 130 -7.42 -3.16 13.13
C GLU A 130 -6.60 -1.88 13.30
N ILE A 131 -7.05 -0.79 12.72
CA ILE A 131 -6.42 0.52 12.84
C ILE A 131 -7.12 1.30 13.95
N GLU A 132 -6.33 1.90 14.82
CA GLU A 132 -6.78 2.86 15.81
C GLU A 132 -5.97 4.14 15.71
N ALA A 133 -6.65 5.29 15.78
CA ALA A 133 -6.02 6.60 15.68
C ALA A 133 -6.36 7.50 16.87
N ASP A 134 -5.37 8.28 17.32
CA ASP A 134 -5.61 9.43 18.20
C ASP A 134 -5.92 10.64 17.33
N VAL A 135 -7.11 11.20 17.49
CA VAL A 135 -7.64 12.28 16.66
C VAL A 135 -7.94 13.51 17.53
N SER A 136 -7.46 14.68 17.11
CA SER A 136 -7.78 15.97 17.71
C SER A 136 -8.83 16.71 16.86
N GLY A 137 -9.54 17.66 17.50
CA GLY A 137 -10.53 18.49 16.80
C GLY A 137 -11.91 17.81 16.65
N LEU A 138 -12.17 16.75 17.41
CA LEU A 138 -13.48 16.13 17.57
C LEU A 138 -14.21 16.59 18.83
N ASP A 139 -13.59 17.47 19.59
CA ASP A 139 -14.10 18.03 20.83
C ASP A 139 -13.98 19.56 20.80
N ASP A 140 -14.76 20.28 21.58
CA ASP A 140 -14.69 21.74 21.71
C ASP A 140 -13.32 22.20 22.25
N ASP A 141 -12.68 21.41 23.12
CA ASP A 141 -11.30 21.64 23.55
C ASP A 141 -10.33 20.97 22.55
N PRO A 142 -9.54 21.74 21.80
CA PRO A 142 -8.60 21.21 20.79
C PRO A 142 -7.47 20.36 21.38
N ARG A 143 -7.27 20.38 22.70
CA ARG A 143 -6.28 19.53 23.39
C ARG A 143 -6.80 18.14 23.69
N VAL A 144 -8.11 17.93 23.62
CA VAL A 144 -8.70 16.60 23.83
C VAL A 144 -8.43 15.71 22.62
N MET A 145 -7.86 14.55 22.89
CA MET A 145 -7.68 13.48 21.90
C MET A 145 -8.78 12.46 22.05
N ARG A 146 -9.42 12.10 20.93
CA ARG A 146 -10.40 11.02 20.86
C ARG A 146 -9.78 9.84 20.11
N GLN A 147 -10.02 8.64 20.61
CA GLN A 147 -9.66 7.42 19.90
C GLN A 147 -10.72 7.10 18.86
N VAL A 148 -10.30 6.94 17.63
CA VAL A 148 -11.13 6.51 16.50
C VAL A 148 -10.60 5.15 16.03
N ARG A 149 -11.49 4.17 15.94
CA ARG A 149 -11.13 2.79 15.66
C ARG A 149 -11.82 2.30 14.38
N GLY A 150 -11.07 1.58 13.57
CA GLY A 150 -11.47 1.09 12.26
C GLY A 150 -10.94 1.96 11.12
N GLN A 151 -10.55 1.30 10.02
CA GLN A 151 -9.94 1.92 8.85
C GLN A 151 -10.88 2.96 8.21
N VAL A 152 -12.14 2.60 8.00
CA VAL A 152 -13.14 3.51 7.42
C VAL A 152 -13.40 4.72 8.32
N ALA A 153 -13.49 4.50 9.64
CA ALA A 153 -13.73 5.58 10.59
C ALA A 153 -12.54 6.54 10.66
N VAL A 154 -11.31 6.03 10.62
CA VAL A 154 -10.09 6.85 10.59
C VAL A 154 -9.99 7.65 9.28
N ALA A 155 -10.26 7.01 8.14
CA ALA A 155 -10.20 7.66 6.83
C ALA A 155 -11.30 8.72 6.63
N SER A 156 -12.44 8.61 7.31
CA SER A 156 -13.56 9.55 7.20
C SER A 156 -13.70 10.53 8.36
N THR A 157 -12.73 10.52 9.31
CA THR A 157 -12.82 11.41 10.48
C THR A 157 -12.72 12.89 10.07
N PRO A 158 -13.59 13.76 10.59
CA PRO A 158 -13.48 15.19 10.35
C PRO A 158 -12.35 15.86 11.16
N GLY A 159 -11.77 15.13 12.12
CA GLY A 159 -10.68 15.61 12.95
C GLY A 159 -9.31 15.43 12.30
N HIS A 160 -8.27 15.75 13.04
CA HIS A 160 -6.89 15.62 12.60
C HIS A 160 -6.23 14.38 13.23
N VAL A 161 -5.88 13.41 12.44
CA VAL A 161 -5.13 12.23 12.88
C VAL A 161 -3.74 12.66 13.36
N ARG A 162 -3.41 12.31 14.61
CA ARG A 162 -2.14 12.64 15.25
C ARG A 162 -1.20 11.45 15.36
N ARG A 163 -1.76 10.28 15.63
CA ARG A 163 -1.03 9.03 15.75
C ARG A 163 -1.92 7.88 15.30
N VAL A 164 -1.33 6.89 14.64
CA VAL A 164 -1.99 5.65 14.26
C VAL A 164 -1.30 4.48 14.95
N ARG A 165 -2.08 3.49 15.35
CA ARG A 165 -1.67 2.20 15.88
C ARG A 165 -2.38 1.09 15.14
N ILE A 166 -1.82 -0.09 15.18
CA ILE A 166 -2.47 -1.34 14.75
C ILE A 166 -2.75 -2.23 15.95
N LEU A 167 -3.83 -2.97 15.86
CA LEU A 167 -4.23 -3.95 16.88
C LEU A 167 -4.32 -5.33 16.24
N PRO A 168 -3.72 -6.38 16.86
CA PRO A 168 -2.93 -6.31 18.10
C PRO A 168 -1.66 -5.46 17.93
N GLU A 169 -1.15 -4.89 19.03
CA GLU A 169 0.13 -4.18 19.03
C GLU A 169 1.28 -5.15 18.78
N ALA A 170 2.29 -4.72 17.99
CA ALA A 170 3.47 -5.50 17.64
C ALA A 170 3.11 -6.93 17.15
N PRO A 171 2.27 -7.08 16.13
CA PRO A 171 1.89 -8.39 15.61
C PRO A 171 3.10 -9.08 14.97
N GLN A 172 3.12 -10.42 15.00
CA GLN A 172 4.12 -11.18 14.27
C GLN A 172 3.92 -11.03 12.77
N ALA A 173 5.01 -10.74 12.06
CA ALA A 173 4.98 -10.65 10.60
C ALA A 173 4.76 -12.02 9.96
N ASN A 174 4.19 -12.02 8.76
CA ASN A 174 4.12 -13.23 7.95
C ASN A 174 5.54 -13.69 7.59
N PRO A 175 5.94 -14.93 7.92
CA PRO A 175 7.28 -15.44 7.58
C PRO A 175 7.63 -15.36 6.09
N ALA A 176 6.64 -15.56 5.20
CA ALA A 176 6.83 -15.42 3.76
C ALA A 176 7.12 -13.96 3.36
N ALA A 177 6.52 -12.97 4.06
CA ALA A 177 6.83 -11.57 3.83
C ALA A 177 8.25 -11.21 4.25
N LEU A 178 8.71 -11.71 5.40
CA LEU A 178 10.08 -11.51 5.86
C LEU A 178 11.09 -12.14 4.90
N GLU A 179 10.81 -13.34 4.40
CA GLU A 179 11.69 -14.00 3.44
C GLU A 179 11.76 -13.25 2.11
N ALA A 180 10.61 -12.79 1.59
CA ALA A 180 10.57 -11.96 0.39
C ALA A 180 11.40 -10.67 0.55
N ILE A 181 11.33 -10.00 1.70
CA ILE A 181 12.12 -8.79 1.99
C ILE A 181 13.61 -9.10 2.03
N ARG A 182 14.04 -10.19 2.67
CA ARG A 182 15.46 -10.57 2.75
C ARG A 182 16.08 -10.90 1.39
N GLN A 183 15.29 -11.46 0.49
CA GLN A 183 15.73 -11.84 -0.86
C GLN A 183 15.58 -10.70 -1.90
N ALA A 184 15.00 -9.59 -1.51
CA ALA A 184 14.73 -8.50 -2.43
C ALA A 184 16.00 -7.78 -2.87
N ASP A 185 16.07 -7.37 -4.14
CA ASP A 185 17.02 -6.39 -4.67
C ASP A 185 16.45 -4.96 -4.60
N LEU A 186 15.13 -4.84 -4.61
CA LEU A 186 14.39 -3.58 -4.59
C LEU A 186 13.14 -3.72 -3.74
N ILE A 187 12.93 -2.78 -2.84
CA ILE A 187 11.76 -2.67 -1.96
C ILE A 187 11.08 -1.33 -2.22
N THR A 188 9.78 -1.36 -2.47
CA THR A 188 8.97 -0.14 -2.60
C THR A 188 7.90 -0.10 -1.52
N ILE A 189 7.64 1.08 -0.95
CA ILE A 189 6.61 1.33 0.06
C ILE A 189 5.67 2.41 -0.46
N GLY A 190 4.38 2.12 -0.56
CA GLY A 190 3.38 3.01 -1.15
C GLY A 190 3.46 3.08 -2.69
N PRO A 191 2.78 4.05 -3.31
CA PRO A 191 1.87 5.04 -2.71
C PRO A 191 0.59 4.39 -2.18
N GLY A 192 -0.28 5.18 -1.62
CA GLY A 192 -1.61 4.76 -1.15
C GLY A 192 -2.06 5.52 0.09
N SER A 193 -3.24 5.18 0.57
CA SER A 193 -3.80 5.74 1.79
C SER A 193 -2.77 5.68 2.93
N TRP A 194 -2.39 6.87 3.46
CA TRP A 194 -1.20 6.98 4.28
C TRP A 194 -1.33 6.26 5.61
N PHE A 195 -2.50 6.44 6.25
CA PHE A 195 -2.76 5.84 7.56
C PHE A 195 -3.28 4.41 7.48
N SER A 196 -3.93 4.04 6.38
CA SER A 196 -4.57 2.72 6.26
C SER A 196 -3.82 1.72 5.39
N SER A 197 -2.96 2.18 4.46
CA SER A 197 -2.25 1.28 3.54
C SER A 197 -0.73 1.36 3.61
N VAL A 198 -0.16 2.52 3.97
CA VAL A 198 1.30 2.71 4.02
C VAL A 198 1.84 2.48 5.43
N LEU A 199 1.37 3.26 6.41
CA LEU A 199 1.86 3.18 7.79
C LEU A 199 1.64 1.83 8.46
N PRO A 200 0.56 1.05 8.23
CA PRO A 200 0.39 -0.24 8.89
C PRO A 200 1.56 -1.20 8.70
N HIS A 201 2.24 -1.17 7.55
CA HIS A 201 3.45 -1.98 7.33
C HIS A 201 4.60 -1.57 8.25
N THR A 202 4.73 -0.26 8.50
CA THR A 202 5.80 0.30 9.34
C THR A 202 5.51 0.20 10.83
N LEU A 203 4.31 -0.26 11.19
CA LEU A 203 3.91 -0.55 12.57
C LEU A 203 4.09 -2.03 12.96
N VAL A 204 4.56 -2.87 12.03
CA VAL A 204 4.97 -4.25 12.28
C VAL A 204 6.48 -4.28 12.51
N PRO A 205 6.98 -4.49 13.75
CA PRO A 205 8.40 -4.30 14.07
C PRO A 205 9.34 -5.16 13.23
N GLU A 206 8.99 -6.44 13.02
CA GLU A 206 9.81 -7.37 12.23
C GLU A 206 9.92 -6.96 10.75
N ILE A 207 8.87 -6.33 10.18
CA ILE A 207 8.90 -5.79 8.81
C ILE A 207 9.86 -4.60 8.75
N VAL A 208 9.78 -3.67 9.71
CA VAL A 208 10.70 -2.51 9.77
C VAL A 208 12.14 -2.97 9.90
N GLN A 209 12.40 -3.93 10.78
CA GLN A 209 13.74 -4.51 10.96
C GLN A 209 14.23 -5.16 9.66
N ALA A 210 13.44 -6.03 9.05
CA ALA A 210 13.82 -6.72 7.82
C ALA A 210 14.13 -5.75 6.68
N ILE A 211 13.31 -4.68 6.50
CA ILE A 211 13.56 -3.63 5.50
C ILE A 211 14.87 -2.89 5.81
N SER A 212 15.08 -2.51 7.08
CA SER A 212 16.23 -1.69 7.47
C SER A 212 17.57 -2.45 7.39
N GLU A 213 17.52 -3.77 7.59
CA GLU A 213 18.68 -4.68 7.49
C GLU A 213 18.93 -5.20 6.06
N SER A 214 17.96 -5.01 5.16
CA SER A 214 18.07 -5.47 3.77
C SER A 214 19.13 -4.70 2.98
N ASN A 215 19.82 -5.42 2.09
CA ASN A 215 20.74 -4.84 1.08
C ASN A 215 20.00 -4.34 -0.17
N ALA A 216 18.68 -4.39 -0.20
CA ALA A 216 17.88 -3.89 -1.32
C ALA A 216 17.90 -2.36 -1.39
N LEU A 217 17.69 -1.81 -2.57
CA LEU A 217 17.32 -0.41 -2.73
C LEU A 217 15.92 -0.20 -2.15
N ARG A 218 15.79 0.69 -1.15
CA ARG A 218 14.54 0.98 -0.42
C ARG A 218 13.96 2.31 -0.88
N VAL A 219 12.78 2.26 -1.47
CA VAL A 219 12.12 3.41 -2.10
C VAL A 219 10.75 3.64 -1.48
N VAL A 220 10.48 4.83 -0.97
CA VAL A 220 9.14 5.29 -0.62
C VAL A 220 8.59 6.11 -1.78
N MET A 221 7.33 5.85 -2.15
CA MET A 221 6.62 6.63 -3.15
C MET A 221 5.54 7.46 -2.46
N LEU A 222 5.63 8.79 -2.55
CA LEU A 222 4.64 9.66 -1.96
C LEU A 222 3.39 9.76 -2.82
N ASN A 223 2.26 10.05 -2.16
CA ASN A 223 1.02 10.38 -2.84
C ASN A 223 1.18 11.65 -3.68
N LEU A 224 0.46 11.74 -4.78
CA LEU A 224 0.47 12.90 -5.68
C LEU A 224 -0.15 14.15 -5.06
N SER A 225 -1.01 13.96 -4.05
CA SER A 225 -1.66 14.99 -3.25
C SER A 225 -2.09 14.45 -1.90
N ALA A 226 -2.48 15.36 -1.02
CA ALA A 226 -3.18 15.00 0.21
C ALA A 226 -4.52 14.34 -0.11
N GLU A 227 -4.87 13.29 0.63
CA GLU A 227 -6.15 12.59 0.47
C GLU A 227 -7.22 13.24 1.34
N PRO A 228 -8.41 13.54 0.77
CA PRO A 228 -9.53 14.07 1.54
C PRO A 228 -9.89 13.13 2.71
N GLY A 229 -10.14 13.71 3.88
CA GLY A 229 -10.49 12.96 5.09
C GLY A 229 -9.28 12.39 5.85
N GLU A 230 -8.27 11.87 5.16
CA GLU A 230 -7.14 11.18 5.81
C GLU A 230 -5.94 12.10 6.03
N THR A 231 -5.40 12.68 4.97
CA THR A 231 -4.21 13.54 5.02
C THR A 231 -4.50 14.98 4.57
N GLN A 232 -5.74 15.44 4.74
CA GLN A 232 -6.13 16.79 4.32
C GLN A 232 -5.19 17.85 4.90
N GLY A 233 -4.67 18.71 4.01
CA GLY A 233 -3.71 19.75 4.36
C GLY A 233 -2.28 19.26 4.60
N PHE A 234 -1.95 18.01 4.29
CA PHE A 234 -0.56 17.54 4.34
C PHE A 234 0.21 18.02 3.12
N SER A 235 1.38 18.57 3.37
CA SER A 235 2.43 18.73 2.36
C SER A 235 3.18 17.40 2.16
N ALA A 236 3.95 17.30 1.07
CA ALA A 236 4.85 16.16 0.87
C ALA A 236 5.84 16.00 2.03
N GLU A 237 6.40 17.12 2.55
CA GLU A 237 7.25 17.13 3.74
C GLU A 237 6.55 16.50 4.95
N ARG A 238 5.27 16.87 5.19
CA ARG A 238 4.52 16.35 6.32
C ARG A 238 4.28 14.84 6.22
N HIS A 239 4.04 14.30 5.03
CA HIS A 239 3.95 12.84 4.83
C HIS A 239 5.24 12.14 5.29
N VAL A 240 6.41 12.69 4.91
CA VAL A 240 7.71 12.13 5.30
C VAL A 240 7.92 12.22 6.82
N HIS A 241 7.60 13.35 7.44
CA HIS A 241 7.71 13.51 8.89
C HIS A 241 6.81 12.55 9.67
N VAL A 242 5.59 12.33 9.18
CA VAL A 242 4.66 11.37 9.80
C VAL A 242 5.22 9.95 9.70
N LEU A 243 5.79 9.55 8.56
CA LEU A 243 6.44 8.26 8.40
C LEU A 243 7.62 8.10 9.37
N ALA A 244 8.54 9.07 9.39
CA ALA A 244 9.71 9.04 10.27
C ALA A 244 9.33 8.97 11.76
N ARG A 245 8.24 9.62 12.15
CA ARG A 245 7.73 9.61 13.53
C ARG A 245 7.12 8.26 13.93
N HIS A 246 6.44 7.57 13.00
CA HIS A 246 5.83 6.26 13.26
C HIS A 246 6.83 5.11 13.20
N ALA A 247 7.88 5.26 12.39
CA ALA A 247 8.92 4.25 12.21
C ALA A 247 10.32 4.87 12.30
N PRO A 248 10.79 5.25 13.50
CA PRO A 248 12.08 5.93 13.66
C PRO A 248 13.28 5.06 13.28
N ASP A 249 13.12 3.74 13.32
CA ASP A 249 14.17 2.77 12.98
C ASP A 249 14.16 2.39 11.49
N LEU A 250 13.18 2.85 10.73
CA LEU A 250 13.08 2.58 9.29
C LEU A 250 14.20 3.30 8.53
N ARG A 251 14.89 2.57 7.66
CA ARG A 251 15.93 3.12 6.76
C ARG A 251 15.43 3.08 5.32
N ILE A 252 15.53 4.22 4.66
CA ILE A 252 15.09 4.41 3.28
C ILE A 252 16.22 5.05 2.48
N ASP A 253 16.40 4.66 1.21
CA ASP A 253 17.45 5.21 0.35
C ASP A 253 16.90 6.35 -0.53
N ARG A 254 15.69 6.20 -1.03
CA ARG A 254 15.04 7.18 -1.94
C ARG A 254 13.59 7.43 -1.55
N ILE A 255 13.17 8.69 -1.71
CA ILE A 255 11.75 9.09 -1.62
C ILE A 255 11.37 9.74 -2.95
N VAL A 256 10.52 9.07 -3.72
CA VAL A 256 10.01 9.57 -5.00
C VAL A 256 8.84 10.49 -4.75
N VAL A 257 8.92 11.69 -5.30
CA VAL A 257 7.93 12.76 -5.18
C VAL A 257 7.59 13.27 -6.57
N ASP A 258 6.32 13.42 -6.87
CA ASP A 258 5.93 13.99 -8.16
C ASP A 258 6.40 15.44 -8.30
N ALA A 259 7.20 15.70 -9.33
CA ALA A 259 7.81 17.00 -9.55
C ALA A 259 6.77 18.13 -9.75
N ALA A 260 5.63 17.80 -10.34
CA ALA A 260 4.55 18.76 -10.56
C ALA A 260 3.76 19.10 -9.28
N ALA A 261 3.83 18.26 -8.25
CA ALA A 261 3.25 18.55 -6.94
C ALA A 261 4.01 19.63 -6.17
N LEU A 262 5.29 19.87 -6.52
CA LEU A 262 6.20 20.80 -5.83
C LEU A 262 6.85 21.77 -6.83
N PRO A 263 6.10 22.78 -7.30
CA PRO A 263 6.62 23.75 -8.26
C PRO A 263 7.69 24.66 -7.67
N ASN A 264 7.70 24.86 -6.33
CA ASN A 264 8.59 25.78 -5.65
C ASN A 264 9.85 25.09 -5.14
N GLU A 265 11.02 25.65 -5.41
CA GLU A 265 12.30 25.12 -4.95
C GLU A 265 12.41 25.05 -3.42
N SER A 266 11.82 26.01 -2.71
CA SER A 266 11.79 26.02 -1.24
C SER A 266 11.07 24.77 -0.67
N GLU A 267 9.96 24.34 -1.28
CA GLU A 267 9.23 23.14 -0.86
C GLU A 267 10.07 21.88 -1.09
N ARG A 268 10.80 21.82 -2.21
CA ARG A 268 11.74 20.71 -2.49
C ARG A 268 12.84 20.61 -1.44
N VAL A 269 13.39 21.75 -0.99
CA VAL A 269 14.38 21.81 0.09
C VAL A 269 13.81 21.26 1.40
N TYR A 270 12.56 21.59 1.74
CA TYR A 270 11.93 21.07 2.96
C TYR A 270 11.72 19.54 2.87
N VAL A 271 11.23 19.03 1.74
CA VAL A 271 11.10 17.58 1.52
C VAL A 271 12.45 16.88 1.61
N GLN A 272 13.51 17.46 1.01
CA GLN A 272 14.87 16.89 1.08
C GLN A 272 15.38 16.83 2.54
N ARG A 273 15.12 17.84 3.35
CA ARG A 273 15.48 17.83 4.78
C ARG A 273 14.69 16.79 5.55
N ALA A 274 13.38 16.67 5.30
CA ALA A 274 12.55 15.67 5.94
C ALA A 274 13.02 14.24 5.58
N ALA A 275 13.42 14.00 4.33
CA ALA A 275 13.93 12.72 3.87
C ALA A 275 15.19 12.27 4.62
N GLN A 276 16.04 13.21 5.03
CA GLN A 276 17.26 12.93 5.81
C GLN A 276 16.96 12.26 7.16
N ALA A 277 15.79 12.47 7.75
CA ALA A 277 15.38 11.81 8.99
C ALA A 277 15.25 10.27 8.82
N LEU A 278 15.00 9.79 7.59
CA LEU A 278 14.96 8.38 7.23
C LEU A 278 16.27 7.88 6.58
N GLY A 279 17.30 8.74 6.51
CA GLY A 279 18.53 8.46 5.78
C GLY A 279 18.38 8.57 4.24
N ALA A 280 17.26 9.10 3.77
CA ALA A 280 16.88 9.09 2.37
C ALA A 280 17.29 10.36 1.60
N ARG A 281 17.34 10.22 0.27
CA ARG A 281 17.39 11.33 -0.69
C ARG A 281 16.05 11.45 -1.41
N ALA A 282 15.50 12.67 -1.49
CA ALA A 282 14.32 12.94 -2.30
C ALA A 282 14.66 12.95 -3.79
N VAL A 283 13.79 12.36 -4.59
CA VAL A 283 13.87 12.29 -6.06
C VAL A 283 12.59 12.90 -6.63
N PHE A 284 12.72 13.97 -7.38
CA PHE A 284 11.61 14.68 -8.00
C PHE A 284 11.49 14.24 -9.46
N ALA A 285 10.40 13.54 -9.78
CA ALA A 285 10.17 12.99 -11.11
C ALA A 285 8.71 13.20 -11.54
N ASP A 286 8.45 13.25 -12.83
CA ASP A 286 7.07 13.21 -13.36
C ASP A 286 6.57 11.76 -13.28
N VAL A 287 5.63 11.49 -12.39
CA VAL A 287 5.06 10.15 -12.14
C VAL A 287 3.54 10.12 -12.22
N SER A 288 2.90 11.20 -12.67
CA SER A 288 1.45 11.30 -12.77
C SER A 288 0.95 11.07 -14.19
N ILE A 289 -0.27 10.49 -14.30
CA ILE A 289 -0.99 10.38 -15.57
C ILE A 289 -1.43 11.78 -16.01
N GLN A 290 -1.37 12.02 -17.33
CA GLN A 290 -2.04 13.16 -17.98
C GLN A 290 -3.17 12.64 -18.86
N ASP A 291 -4.28 13.35 -18.90
CA ASP A 291 -5.38 13.07 -19.83
C ASP A 291 -5.03 13.54 -21.25
N ASP A 292 -5.93 13.28 -22.20
CA ASP A 292 -5.76 13.66 -23.62
C ASP A 292 -5.63 15.19 -23.83
N ASN A 293 -6.02 15.99 -22.84
CA ASN A 293 -5.89 17.45 -22.86
C ASN A 293 -4.60 17.94 -22.15
N GLY A 294 -3.77 17.03 -21.70
CA GLY A 294 -2.57 17.33 -20.92
C GLY A 294 -2.84 17.71 -19.46
N GLN A 295 -4.08 17.53 -18.96
CA GLN A 295 -4.43 17.79 -17.59
C GLN A 295 -3.94 16.64 -16.71
N ARG A 296 -3.24 16.98 -15.63
CA ARG A 296 -2.73 16.01 -14.66
C ARG A 296 -3.88 15.37 -13.88
N LEU A 297 -3.88 14.05 -13.87
CA LEU A 297 -4.77 13.24 -13.04
C LEU A 297 -4.07 12.88 -11.71
N MET A 298 -4.87 12.74 -10.65
CA MET A 298 -4.36 12.36 -9.31
C MET A 298 -4.17 10.84 -9.22
N LYS A 299 -3.44 10.29 -10.18
CA LYS A 299 -3.15 8.86 -10.31
C LYS A 299 -1.74 8.67 -10.86
N HIS A 300 -0.97 7.77 -10.26
CA HIS A 300 0.35 7.43 -10.73
C HIS A 300 0.29 6.73 -12.08
N ASP A 301 1.22 7.09 -12.96
CA ASP A 301 1.43 6.46 -14.26
C ASP A 301 2.38 5.27 -14.09
N PRO A 302 1.95 4.04 -14.37
CA PRO A 302 2.81 2.86 -14.20
C PRO A 302 4.04 2.84 -15.11
N ASP A 303 3.99 3.44 -16.30
CA ASP A 303 5.14 3.47 -17.22
C ASP A 303 6.19 4.47 -16.74
N LYS A 304 5.77 5.69 -16.37
CA LYS A 304 6.66 6.69 -15.79
C LYS A 304 7.27 6.19 -14.47
N LEU A 305 6.44 5.59 -13.60
CA LEU A 305 6.90 5.05 -12.33
C LEU A 305 7.89 3.90 -12.53
N SER A 306 7.63 3.01 -13.50
CA SER A 306 8.56 1.94 -13.91
C SER A 306 9.92 2.51 -14.35
N SER A 307 9.91 3.53 -15.20
CA SER A 307 11.15 4.17 -15.68
C SER A 307 11.96 4.75 -14.51
N VAL A 308 11.30 5.47 -13.59
CA VAL A 308 11.96 6.03 -12.39
C VAL A 308 12.56 4.92 -11.51
N ILE A 309 11.83 3.84 -11.29
CA ILE A 309 12.29 2.69 -10.49
C ILE A 309 13.53 2.05 -11.12
N VAL A 310 13.49 1.81 -12.43
CA VAL A 310 14.62 1.20 -13.18
C VAL A 310 15.85 2.09 -13.12
N ASP A 311 15.68 3.39 -13.31
CA ASP A 311 16.79 4.35 -13.25
C ASP A 311 17.44 4.38 -11.86
N LEU A 312 16.64 4.45 -10.80
CA LEU A 312 17.11 4.42 -9.41
C LEU A 312 17.84 3.11 -9.08
N TYR A 313 17.30 1.98 -9.54
CA TYR A 313 17.94 0.69 -9.34
C TYR A 313 19.28 0.59 -10.07
N ASN A 314 19.35 1.07 -11.31
CA ASN A 314 20.60 1.11 -12.08
C ASN A 314 21.65 2.03 -11.45
N GLU A 315 21.24 3.19 -10.91
CA GLU A 315 22.14 4.04 -10.11
C GLU A 315 22.70 3.30 -8.90
N TYR A 316 21.81 2.65 -8.13
CA TYR A 316 22.17 1.94 -6.91
C TYR A 316 23.16 0.80 -7.16
N ARG A 317 22.99 0.07 -8.26
CA ARG A 317 23.88 -1.04 -8.65
C ARG A 317 25.27 -0.61 -9.11
N ARG A 318 25.44 0.66 -9.45
CA ARG A 318 26.74 1.24 -9.88
C ARG A 318 27.50 1.91 -8.74
N ALA A 319 26.84 2.21 -7.63
CA ALA A 319 27.42 2.86 -6.46
C ALA A 319 28.07 1.86 -5.51
#